data_3ad257b86e05794ba6b9e8b3e3cd9668
#
_entry.id   3ad257b86e05794ba6b9e8b3e3cd9668
#
_cell.length_a   1.000
_cell.length_b   1.000
_cell.length_c   1.000
_cell.angle_alpha   90.00
_cell.angle_beta   90.00
_cell.angle_gamma   90.00
#
_symmetry.space_group_name_H-M   'P 1'
#
loop_
_entity.id
_entity.type
_entity.pdbx_description
1 polymer ?
#
loop_
_entity_poly.entity_id
_entity_poly.type
_entity_poly.pdbx_seq_one_letter_code
_entity_poly.pdbx_strand_id
1 'polypeptide(L)'
;MHEPILDVFITGTDAGVGKSYLCSLLAARALAAGKRPGMLKTVQTGVDDDARWVAQQVPGTAVATAYAFAAPITPAAAAALEHEPPPEIEHVIDVFRELRSRTDGVLVEGSEGLLTPINEHETIANVAQALRLPLVIVCRPSFGTVNHTALTLAAARSHDLEVAGIVINGASPKPDVDERANRVALARMAPLLEVVEDDTLRSLSA
;
A
#
# COMPACT_ATOMS: atom_id res chain seq x y z
N MET A 1 5.61 23.68 2.24
CA MET A 1 5.38 22.31 2.79
C MET A 1 4.21 21.74 2.01
N HIS A 2 4.40 20.60 1.34
CA HIS A 2 3.27 19.94 0.67
C HIS A 2 2.34 19.35 1.72
N GLU A 3 1.04 19.40 1.43
CA GLU A 3 0.00 18.80 2.29
C GLU A 3 0.28 17.28 2.44
N PRO A 4 0.14 16.70 3.66
CA PRO A 4 0.40 15.29 3.86
C PRO A 4 -0.58 14.45 3.05
N ILE A 5 -0.06 13.41 2.39
CA ILE A 5 -0.87 12.48 1.59
C ILE A 5 -1.64 11.56 2.57
N LEU A 6 -2.94 11.74 2.61
CA LEU A 6 -3.90 10.90 3.33
C LEU A 6 -5.07 10.56 2.39
N ASP A 7 -5.93 9.61 2.76
CA ASP A 7 -6.99 9.04 1.92
C ASP A 7 -6.42 8.47 0.61
N VAL A 8 -5.52 7.49 0.74
CA VAL A 8 -4.82 6.84 -0.37
C VAL A 8 -4.82 5.31 -0.16
N PHE A 9 -4.92 4.57 -1.26
CA PHE A 9 -4.78 3.12 -1.27
C PHE A 9 -3.33 2.73 -1.64
N ILE A 10 -2.66 1.98 -0.80
CA ILE A 10 -1.26 1.56 -0.97
C ILE A 10 -1.24 0.08 -1.35
N THR A 11 -0.83 -0.19 -2.58
CA THR A 11 -0.59 -1.55 -3.10
C THR A 11 0.89 -1.77 -3.36
N GLY A 12 1.27 -3.01 -3.60
CA GLY A 12 2.63 -3.37 -3.99
C GLY A 12 2.68 -4.06 -5.34
N THR A 13 3.86 -4.09 -5.94
CA THR A 13 4.13 -4.98 -7.06
C THR A 13 4.26 -6.44 -6.62
N ASP A 14 4.38 -6.67 -5.29
CA ASP A 14 4.54 -7.99 -4.67
C ASP A 14 4.37 -7.90 -3.14
N ALA A 15 4.46 -9.06 -2.46
CA ALA A 15 4.61 -9.14 -1.01
C ALA A 15 5.97 -8.58 -0.55
N GLY A 16 6.02 -8.01 0.66
CA GLY A 16 7.26 -7.56 1.29
C GLY A 16 8.00 -6.42 0.58
N VAL A 17 7.35 -5.67 -0.33
CA VAL A 17 7.95 -4.51 -1.02
C VAL A 17 8.04 -3.26 -0.14
N GLY A 18 7.47 -3.29 1.08
CA GLY A 18 7.52 -2.19 2.04
C GLY A 18 6.29 -1.31 2.07
N LYS A 19 5.09 -1.87 1.82
CA LYS A 19 3.82 -1.13 1.93
C LYS A 19 3.62 -0.54 3.33
N SER A 20 3.71 -1.37 4.37
CA SER A 20 3.56 -0.98 5.77
C SER A 20 4.60 0.06 6.19
N TYR A 21 5.83 -0.08 5.67
CA TYR A 21 6.90 0.89 5.89
C TYR A 21 6.54 2.27 5.28
N LEU A 22 6.03 2.30 4.04
CA LEU A 22 5.53 3.55 3.44
C LEU A 22 4.37 4.13 4.27
N CYS A 23 3.44 3.30 4.76
CA CYS A 23 2.37 3.74 5.65
C CYS A 23 2.93 4.44 6.89
N SER A 24 3.98 3.90 7.52
CA SER A 24 4.60 4.50 8.71
C SER A 24 5.22 5.87 8.40
N LEU A 25 5.91 6.02 7.26
CA LEU A 25 6.51 7.29 6.84
C LEU A 25 5.43 8.36 6.55
N LEU A 26 4.35 7.99 5.88
CA LEU A 26 3.25 8.91 5.58
C LEU A 26 2.49 9.31 6.85
N ALA A 27 2.25 8.36 7.76
CA ALA A 27 1.64 8.62 9.06
C ALA A 27 2.48 9.58 9.91
N ALA A 28 3.80 9.36 9.99
CA ALA A 28 4.72 10.24 10.71
C ALA A 28 4.71 11.67 10.16
N ARG A 29 4.67 11.83 8.84
CA ARG A 29 4.55 13.13 8.18
C ARG A 29 3.21 13.82 8.48
N ALA A 30 2.12 13.05 8.50
CA ALA A 30 0.80 13.57 8.83
C ALA A 30 0.76 14.07 10.29
N LEU A 31 1.31 13.31 11.25
CA LEU A 31 1.43 13.74 12.65
C LEU A 31 2.30 15.00 12.78
N ALA A 32 3.43 15.06 12.09
CA ALA A 32 4.31 16.25 12.09
C ALA A 32 3.61 17.49 11.52
N ALA A 33 2.62 17.31 10.65
CA ALA A 33 1.76 18.38 10.11
C ALA A 33 0.53 18.66 10.99
N GLY A 34 0.43 18.07 12.19
CA GLY A 34 -0.69 18.26 13.13
C GLY A 34 -1.98 17.53 12.74
N LYS A 35 -1.91 16.55 11.83
CA LYS A 35 -3.05 15.71 11.42
C LYS A 35 -3.13 14.45 12.28
N ARG A 36 -4.30 13.84 12.33
CA ARG A 36 -4.56 12.55 12.99
C ARG A 36 -4.66 11.46 11.93
N PRO A 37 -3.57 10.75 11.58
CA PRO A 37 -3.61 9.71 10.56
C PRO A 37 -4.34 8.47 11.05
N GLY A 38 -5.08 7.83 10.14
CA GLY A 38 -5.54 6.45 10.24
C GLY A 38 -4.72 5.52 9.34
N MET A 39 -4.59 4.25 9.72
CA MET A 39 -4.05 3.19 8.86
C MET A 39 -4.96 1.98 8.94
N LEU A 40 -5.47 1.54 7.79
CA LEU A 40 -6.28 0.35 7.63
C LEU A 40 -5.51 -0.72 6.85
N LYS A 41 -5.31 -1.88 7.45
CA LYS A 41 -4.93 -3.11 6.75
C LYS A 41 -6.19 -3.80 6.24
N THR A 42 -6.33 -3.99 4.94
CA THR A 42 -7.52 -4.62 4.37
C THR A 42 -7.63 -6.09 4.75
N VAL A 43 -6.58 -6.85 4.52
CA VAL A 43 -6.45 -8.25 4.96
C VAL A 43 -5.02 -8.50 5.44
N GLN A 44 -4.89 -8.98 6.64
CA GLN A 44 -3.63 -9.49 7.19
C GLN A 44 -3.59 -11.01 7.02
N THR A 45 -2.45 -11.53 6.55
CA THR A 45 -2.17 -12.97 6.53
C THR A 45 -0.82 -13.24 7.18
N GLY A 46 -0.69 -14.38 7.88
CA GLY A 46 0.48 -14.70 8.66
C GLY A 46 0.42 -14.16 10.09
N VAL A 47 1.51 -14.37 10.84
CA VAL A 47 1.61 -14.04 12.26
C VAL A 47 1.97 -12.58 12.54
N ASP A 48 2.41 -11.85 11.52
CA ASP A 48 2.73 -10.43 11.62
C ASP A 48 1.43 -9.61 11.70
N ASP A 49 1.54 -8.39 12.22
CA ASP A 49 0.44 -7.44 12.33
C ASP A 49 0.95 -6.07 11.83
N ASP A 50 0.76 -5.84 10.53
CA ASP A 50 1.24 -4.62 9.86
C ASP A 50 0.65 -3.35 10.47
N ALA A 51 -0.64 -3.38 10.81
CA ALA A 51 -1.32 -2.22 11.40
C ALA A 51 -0.77 -1.90 12.80
N ARG A 52 -0.59 -2.93 13.62
CA ARG A 52 0.01 -2.78 14.95
C ARG A 52 1.46 -2.33 14.85
N TRP A 53 2.22 -2.88 13.89
CA TRP A 53 3.60 -2.46 13.66
C TRP A 53 3.66 -0.96 13.34
N VAL A 54 2.80 -0.44 12.44
CA VAL A 54 2.73 0.99 12.13
C VAL A 54 2.41 1.82 13.37
N ALA A 55 1.44 1.39 14.21
CA ALA A 55 1.11 2.08 15.45
C ALA A 55 2.28 2.12 16.47
N GLN A 56 3.12 1.09 16.48
CA GLN A 56 4.32 1.03 17.32
C GLN A 56 5.42 1.96 16.80
N GLN A 57 5.64 2.01 15.47
CA GLN A 57 6.62 2.91 14.85
C GLN A 57 6.20 4.38 14.96
N VAL A 58 4.89 4.65 14.87
CA VAL A 58 4.34 6.01 14.82
C VAL A 58 3.20 6.13 15.85
N PRO A 59 3.53 6.28 17.15
CA PRO A 59 2.54 6.44 18.20
C PRO A 59 1.63 7.66 17.93
N GLY A 60 0.32 7.44 18.04
CA GLY A 60 -0.69 8.45 17.68
C GLY A 60 -1.39 8.18 16.35
N THR A 61 -0.95 7.17 15.58
CA THR A 61 -1.69 6.67 14.43
C THR A 61 -2.82 5.75 14.90
N ALA A 62 -4.05 6.04 14.50
CA ALA A 62 -5.18 5.15 14.72
C ALA A 62 -5.12 4.01 13.70
N VAL A 63 -5.23 2.77 14.15
CA VAL A 63 -5.09 1.61 13.25
C VAL A 63 -6.29 0.68 13.32
N ALA A 64 -6.55 -0.02 12.22
CA ALA A 64 -7.54 -1.09 12.12
C ALA A 64 -7.06 -2.16 11.13
N THR A 65 -7.54 -3.39 11.32
CA THR A 65 -7.39 -4.51 10.39
C THR A 65 -8.78 -5.08 10.13
N ALA A 66 -9.21 -5.14 8.87
CA ALA A 66 -10.56 -5.61 8.55
C ALA A 66 -10.65 -7.14 8.67
N TYR A 67 -9.68 -7.86 8.12
CA TYR A 67 -9.59 -9.32 8.23
C TYR A 67 -8.18 -9.75 8.63
N ALA A 68 -8.08 -10.81 9.44
CA ALA A 68 -6.80 -11.39 9.84
C ALA A 68 -6.88 -12.93 9.81
N PHE A 69 -5.92 -13.55 9.15
CA PHE A 69 -5.75 -15.01 9.05
C PHE A 69 -4.35 -15.40 9.49
N ALA A 70 -4.21 -16.51 10.20
CA ALA A 70 -2.93 -16.99 10.72
C ALA A 70 -2.05 -17.62 9.61
N ALA A 71 -2.66 -18.20 8.59
CA ALA A 71 -1.93 -18.85 7.49
C ALA A 71 -1.22 -17.78 6.61
N PRO A 72 0.11 -17.91 6.36
CA PRO A 72 0.88 -16.94 5.56
C PRO A 72 0.76 -17.23 4.06
N ILE A 73 -0.46 -17.21 3.55
CA ILE A 73 -0.83 -17.44 2.14
C ILE A 73 -1.84 -16.38 1.70
N THR A 74 -2.25 -16.40 0.43
CA THR A 74 -3.22 -15.42 -0.08
C THR A 74 -4.54 -15.42 0.70
N PRO A 75 -5.21 -14.26 0.86
CA PRO A 75 -6.42 -14.13 1.68
C PRO A 75 -7.50 -15.18 1.42
N ALA A 76 -7.85 -15.41 0.15
CA ALA A 76 -8.84 -16.41 -0.23
C ALA A 76 -8.45 -17.83 0.19
N ALA A 77 -7.18 -18.19 0.02
CA ALA A 77 -6.67 -19.51 0.42
C ALA A 77 -6.58 -19.64 1.96
N ALA A 78 -6.20 -18.58 2.66
CA ALA A 78 -6.13 -18.57 4.12
C ALA A 78 -7.51 -18.77 4.75
N ALA A 79 -8.52 -18.01 4.28
CA ALA A 79 -9.90 -18.19 4.73
C ALA A 79 -10.40 -19.63 4.53
N ALA A 80 -10.16 -20.20 3.34
CA ALA A 80 -10.55 -21.58 3.03
C ALA A 80 -9.82 -22.61 3.93
N LEU A 81 -8.52 -22.43 4.17
CA LEU A 81 -7.72 -23.31 5.01
C LEU A 81 -8.16 -23.26 6.49
N GLU A 82 -8.52 -22.09 6.98
CA GLU A 82 -8.95 -21.88 8.37
C GLU A 82 -10.45 -22.13 8.60
N HIS A 83 -11.18 -22.49 7.54
CA HIS A 83 -12.64 -22.66 7.58
C HIS A 83 -13.40 -21.41 8.03
N GLU A 84 -12.83 -20.24 7.73
CA GLU A 84 -13.44 -18.94 8.02
C GLU A 84 -14.15 -18.39 6.77
N PRO A 85 -15.15 -17.50 6.94
CA PRO A 85 -15.75 -16.80 5.82
C PRO A 85 -14.73 -16.01 5.02
N PRO A 86 -14.81 -16.02 3.68
CA PRO A 86 -13.89 -15.23 2.86
C PRO A 86 -14.11 -13.73 3.10
N PRO A 87 -13.08 -12.89 2.88
CA PRO A 87 -13.22 -11.44 2.98
C PRO A 87 -14.29 -10.89 2.01
N GLU A 88 -15.12 -9.99 2.51
CA GLU A 88 -16.14 -9.23 1.79
C GLU A 88 -15.77 -7.76 1.74
N ILE A 89 -15.95 -7.12 0.59
CA ILE A 89 -15.58 -5.71 0.37
C ILE A 89 -16.40 -4.78 1.28
N GLU A 90 -17.66 -5.08 1.50
CA GLU A 90 -18.58 -4.29 2.32
C GLU A 90 -18.04 -4.12 3.76
N HIS A 91 -17.51 -5.19 4.35
CA HIS A 91 -16.91 -5.10 5.68
C HIS A 91 -15.66 -4.20 5.69
N VAL A 92 -14.80 -4.30 4.67
CA VAL A 92 -13.63 -3.39 4.54
C VAL A 92 -14.06 -1.94 4.45
N ILE A 93 -15.13 -1.65 3.68
CA ILE A 93 -15.71 -0.30 3.57
C ILE A 93 -16.23 0.20 4.92
N ASP A 94 -16.88 -0.63 5.69
CA ASP A 94 -17.44 -0.24 6.99
C ASP A 94 -16.31 0.05 8.01
N VAL A 95 -15.27 -0.78 8.06
CA VAL A 95 -14.09 -0.52 8.89
C VAL A 95 -13.36 0.77 8.44
N PHE A 96 -13.25 1.00 7.13
CA PHE A 96 -12.70 2.26 6.59
C PHE A 96 -13.51 3.47 7.06
N ARG A 97 -14.83 3.45 6.92
CA ARG A 97 -15.72 4.55 7.32
C ARG A 97 -15.61 4.84 8.81
N GLU A 98 -15.60 3.79 9.64
CA GLU A 98 -15.43 3.94 11.09
C GLU A 98 -14.10 4.63 11.41
N LEU A 99 -12.99 4.12 10.85
CA LEU A 99 -11.67 4.70 11.08
C LEU A 99 -11.59 6.15 10.58
N ARG A 100 -12.13 6.42 9.39
CA ARG A 100 -12.14 7.75 8.77
C ARG A 100 -12.95 8.78 9.59
N SER A 101 -13.99 8.34 10.28
CA SER A 101 -14.82 9.24 11.11
C SER A 101 -14.07 9.86 12.30
N ARG A 102 -12.99 9.25 12.75
CA ARG A 102 -12.19 9.67 13.92
C ARG A 102 -10.75 10.13 13.57
N THR A 103 -10.43 10.20 12.27
CA THR A 103 -9.12 10.61 11.76
C THR A 103 -9.26 11.72 10.72
N ASP A 104 -8.16 12.37 10.36
CA ASP A 104 -8.15 13.40 9.33
C ASP A 104 -7.89 12.82 7.92
N GLY A 105 -7.65 11.50 7.82
CA GLY A 105 -7.54 10.70 6.62
C GLY A 105 -6.94 9.33 6.92
N VAL A 106 -7.09 8.38 5.99
CA VAL A 106 -6.72 6.98 6.17
C VAL A 106 -5.77 6.53 5.08
N LEU A 107 -4.67 5.92 5.50
CA LEU A 107 -3.77 5.15 4.64
C LEU A 107 -4.30 3.73 4.58
N VAL A 108 -4.80 3.30 3.42
CA VAL A 108 -5.34 1.94 3.26
C VAL A 108 -4.28 1.05 2.63
N GLU A 109 -3.90 -0.02 3.31
CA GLU A 109 -2.93 -0.98 2.81
C GLU A 109 -3.61 -2.26 2.30
N GLY A 110 -3.39 -2.57 1.01
CA GLY A 110 -3.78 -3.84 0.42
C GLY A 110 -2.87 -5.00 0.87
N SER A 111 -3.34 -6.23 0.69
CA SER A 111 -2.53 -7.43 0.88
C SER A 111 -1.75 -7.76 -0.39
N GLU A 112 -0.46 -8.12 -0.26
CA GLU A 112 0.41 -8.51 -1.39
C GLU A 112 0.36 -7.52 -2.58
N GLY A 113 -0.15 -7.98 -3.74
CA GLY A 113 -0.29 -7.21 -4.97
C GLY A 113 -1.75 -6.90 -5.33
N LEU A 114 -1.93 -6.09 -6.39
CA LEU A 114 -3.24 -5.57 -6.77
C LEU A 114 -4.24 -6.65 -7.20
N LEU A 115 -3.77 -7.71 -7.86
CA LEU A 115 -4.64 -8.81 -8.32
C LEU A 115 -4.67 -10.00 -7.35
N THR A 116 -4.21 -9.84 -6.12
CA THR A 116 -4.30 -10.88 -5.10
C THR A 116 -5.77 -11.19 -4.78
N PRO A 117 -6.22 -12.45 -4.90
CA PRO A 117 -7.60 -12.83 -4.61
C PRO A 117 -7.93 -12.68 -3.13
N ILE A 118 -9.05 -12.03 -2.81
CA ILE A 118 -9.61 -11.97 -1.46
C ILE A 118 -10.69 -13.02 -1.26
N ASN A 119 -11.40 -13.39 -2.34
CA ASN A 119 -12.37 -14.47 -2.40
C ASN A 119 -12.41 -15.06 -3.82
N GLU A 120 -13.42 -15.87 -4.16
CA GLU A 120 -13.55 -16.54 -5.47
C GLU A 120 -13.78 -15.57 -6.64
N HIS A 121 -14.26 -14.35 -6.39
CA HIS A 121 -14.72 -13.42 -7.42
C HIS A 121 -13.98 -12.09 -7.41
N GLU A 122 -13.32 -11.75 -6.29
CA GLU A 122 -12.80 -10.42 -6.04
C GLU A 122 -11.32 -10.45 -5.65
N THR A 123 -10.65 -9.35 -5.98
CA THR A 123 -9.23 -9.12 -5.71
C THR A 123 -9.04 -7.83 -4.90
N ILE A 124 -7.82 -7.54 -4.49
CA ILE A 124 -7.44 -6.27 -3.86
C ILE A 124 -7.78 -5.06 -4.77
N ALA A 125 -7.77 -5.23 -6.10
CA ALA A 125 -8.18 -4.18 -7.03
C ALA A 125 -9.65 -3.80 -6.87
N ASN A 126 -10.53 -4.77 -6.63
CA ASN A 126 -11.95 -4.51 -6.38
C ASN A 126 -12.17 -3.74 -5.07
N VAL A 127 -11.37 -4.03 -4.02
CA VAL A 127 -11.39 -3.25 -2.77
C VAL A 127 -10.98 -1.80 -3.03
N ALA A 128 -9.86 -1.59 -3.76
CA ALA A 128 -9.39 -0.25 -4.11
C ALA A 128 -10.44 0.53 -4.92
N GLN A 129 -11.08 -0.12 -5.90
CA GLN A 129 -12.15 0.45 -6.73
C GLN A 129 -13.37 0.85 -5.88
N ALA A 130 -13.80 0.01 -4.96
CA ALA A 130 -14.94 0.27 -4.09
C ALA A 130 -14.70 1.44 -3.12
N LEU A 131 -13.48 1.59 -2.61
CA LEU A 131 -13.08 2.69 -1.75
C LEU A 131 -12.89 4.01 -2.51
N ARG A 132 -12.69 3.99 -3.83
CA ARG A 132 -12.48 5.15 -4.70
C ARG A 132 -11.32 6.05 -4.23
N LEU A 133 -10.26 5.45 -3.73
CA LEU A 133 -9.07 6.17 -3.29
C LEU A 133 -8.01 6.16 -4.40
N PRO A 134 -7.22 7.24 -4.54
CA PRO A 134 -6.08 7.23 -5.43
C PRO A 134 -5.07 6.16 -5.00
N LEU A 135 -4.47 5.48 -5.98
CA LEU A 135 -3.59 4.33 -5.78
C LEU A 135 -2.12 4.76 -5.74
N VAL A 136 -1.39 4.31 -4.76
CA VAL A 136 0.09 4.36 -4.71
C VAL A 136 0.64 2.95 -4.86
N ILE A 137 1.56 2.77 -5.81
CA ILE A 137 2.20 1.47 -6.10
C ILE A 137 3.60 1.47 -5.51
N VAL A 138 3.86 0.55 -4.57
CA VAL A 138 5.19 0.37 -3.97
C VAL A 138 5.94 -0.73 -4.72
N CYS A 139 7.19 -0.45 -5.09
CA CYS A 139 8.09 -1.42 -5.73
C CYS A 139 9.49 -1.38 -5.11
N ARG A 140 10.31 -2.41 -5.39
CA ARG A 140 11.71 -2.49 -4.98
C ARG A 140 12.64 -1.93 -6.07
N PRO A 141 13.86 -1.48 -5.75
CA PRO A 141 14.86 -1.02 -6.73
C PRO A 141 15.60 -2.20 -7.41
N SER A 142 14.95 -3.36 -7.57
CA SER A 142 15.58 -4.58 -8.05
C SER A 142 15.30 -4.88 -9.52
N PHE A 143 16.11 -5.78 -10.10
CA PHE A 143 15.87 -6.29 -11.46
C PHE A 143 14.43 -6.82 -11.60
N GLY A 144 13.78 -6.52 -12.74
CA GLY A 144 12.39 -6.88 -13.00
C GLY A 144 11.34 -5.87 -12.50
N THR A 145 11.73 -4.87 -11.69
CA THR A 145 10.78 -3.90 -11.13
C THR A 145 9.97 -3.16 -12.20
N VAL A 146 10.59 -2.81 -13.33
CA VAL A 146 9.92 -2.12 -14.45
C VAL A 146 8.79 -2.97 -15.00
N ASN A 147 9.03 -4.27 -15.22
CA ASN A 147 8.01 -5.20 -15.70
C ASN A 147 6.88 -5.38 -14.67
N HIS A 148 7.22 -5.64 -13.42
CA HIS A 148 6.21 -5.83 -12.36
C HIS A 148 5.35 -4.58 -12.16
N THR A 149 5.97 -3.41 -12.17
CA THR A 149 5.24 -2.14 -12.08
C THR A 149 4.35 -1.89 -13.29
N ALA A 150 4.83 -2.18 -14.51
CA ALA A 150 4.03 -2.07 -15.73
C ALA A 150 2.80 -2.99 -15.71
N LEU A 151 2.96 -4.24 -15.24
CA LEU A 151 1.84 -5.18 -15.05
C LEU A 151 0.84 -4.68 -13.99
N THR A 152 1.32 -4.14 -12.88
CA THR A 152 0.45 -3.56 -11.84
C THR A 152 -0.30 -2.34 -12.35
N LEU A 153 0.36 -1.47 -13.15
CA LEU A 153 -0.28 -0.33 -13.80
C LEU A 153 -1.34 -0.77 -14.84
N ALA A 154 -1.07 -1.84 -15.58
CA ALA A 154 -2.04 -2.38 -16.52
C ALA A 154 -3.28 -2.91 -15.79
N ALA A 155 -3.09 -3.62 -14.67
CA ALA A 155 -4.17 -4.05 -13.80
C ALA A 155 -4.94 -2.87 -13.20
N ALA A 156 -4.26 -1.83 -12.71
CA ALA A 156 -4.91 -0.64 -12.19
C ALA A 156 -5.81 0.04 -13.25
N ARG A 157 -5.32 0.16 -14.49
CA ARG A 157 -6.11 0.71 -15.61
C ARG A 157 -7.32 -0.14 -15.96
N SER A 158 -7.21 -1.48 -15.93
CA SER A 158 -8.34 -2.38 -16.23
C SER A 158 -9.46 -2.33 -15.19
N HIS A 159 -9.17 -1.78 -14.00
CA HIS A 159 -10.11 -1.55 -12.92
C HIS A 159 -10.47 -0.06 -12.73
N ASP A 160 -10.14 0.79 -13.72
CA ASP A 160 -10.40 2.25 -13.68
C ASP A 160 -9.85 2.94 -12.42
N LEU A 161 -8.71 2.47 -11.89
CA LEU A 161 -8.07 3.04 -10.71
C LEU A 161 -7.19 4.23 -11.09
N GLU A 162 -7.36 5.34 -10.40
CA GLU A 162 -6.48 6.51 -10.51
C GLU A 162 -5.15 6.21 -9.81
N VAL A 163 -4.05 6.26 -10.54
CA VAL A 163 -2.70 6.06 -9.97
C VAL A 163 -2.08 7.40 -9.62
N ALA A 164 -1.97 7.69 -8.33
CA ALA A 164 -1.35 8.90 -7.81
C ALA A 164 0.18 8.87 -7.95
N GLY A 165 0.80 7.70 -7.91
CA GLY A 165 2.24 7.57 -8.10
C GLY A 165 2.80 6.18 -7.85
N ILE A 166 4.11 6.08 -8.12
CA ILE A 166 4.94 4.91 -7.86
C ILE A 166 5.95 5.29 -6.78
N VAL A 167 6.21 4.40 -5.82
CA VAL A 167 7.22 4.57 -4.79
C VAL A 167 8.24 3.44 -4.89
N ILE A 168 9.51 3.79 -5.14
CA ILE A 168 10.64 2.86 -5.01
C ILE A 168 11.05 2.84 -3.54
N ASN A 169 10.83 1.73 -2.86
CA ASN A 169 11.24 1.56 -1.46
C ASN A 169 12.62 0.90 -1.36
N GLY A 170 13.49 1.44 -0.51
CA GLY A 170 14.87 1.00 -0.35
C GLY A 170 15.79 1.45 -1.49
N ALA A 171 15.50 2.60 -2.10
CA ALA A 171 16.32 3.20 -3.14
C ALA A 171 17.71 3.58 -2.60
N SER A 172 18.77 3.25 -3.36
CA SER A 172 20.13 3.58 -2.97
C SER A 172 20.40 5.10 -3.07
N PRO A 173 21.07 5.72 -2.08
CA PRO A 173 21.55 7.10 -2.21
C PRO A 173 22.63 7.26 -3.30
N LYS A 174 23.26 6.14 -3.70
CA LYS A 174 24.24 6.06 -4.79
C LYS A 174 23.85 4.95 -5.78
N PRO A 175 22.83 5.19 -6.63
CA PRO A 175 22.28 4.17 -7.51
C PRO A 175 23.34 3.70 -8.54
N ASP A 176 23.36 2.40 -8.79
CA ASP A 176 24.12 1.81 -9.90
C ASP A 176 23.46 2.08 -11.26
N VAL A 177 23.98 1.47 -12.32
CA VAL A 177 23.47 1.68 -13.69
C VAL A 177 22.05 1.16 -13.84
N ASP A 178 21.75 -0.02 -13.28
CA ASP A 178 20.44 -0.66 -13.41
C ASP A 178 19.39 0.13 -12.64
N GLU A 179 19.70 0.57 -11.43
CA GLU A 179 18.78 1.37 -10.61
C GLU A 179 18.47 2.72 -11.26
N ARG A 180 19.50 3.39 -11.84
CA ARG A 180 19.27 4.64 -12.61
C ARG A 180 18.38 4.41 -13.82
N ALA A 181 18.59 3.32 -14.57
CA ALA A 181 17.77 2.97 -15.72
C ALA A 181 16.31 2.68 -15.32
N ASN A 182 16.12 1.93 -14.21
CA ASN A 182 14.81 1.65 -13.65
C ASN A 182 14.07 2.94 -13.26
N ARG A 183 14.73 3.89 -12.58
CA ARG A 183 14.17 5.20 -12.22
C ARG A 183 13.64 5.95 -13.45
N VAL A 184 14.45 6.04 -14.51
CA VAL A 184 14.05 6.71 -15.76
C VAL A 184 12.85 6.03 -16.39
N ALA A 185 12.81 4.70 -16.41
CA ALA A 185 11.70 3.95 -16.98
C ALA A 185 10.41 4.14 -16.16
N LEU A 186 10.48 4.05 -14.84
CA LEU A 186 9.33 4.21 -13.95
C LEU A 186 8.78 5.64 -13.97
N ALA A 187 9.64 6.67 -14.00
CA ALA A 187 9.22 8.08 -14.06
C ALA A 187 8.42 8.42 -15.33
N ARG A 188 8.56 7.64 -16.40
CA ARG A 188 7.76 7.79 -17.63
C ARG A 188 6.37 7.16 -17.52
N MET A 189 6.13 6.32 -16.52
CA MET A 189 4.87 5.58 -16.36
C MET A 189 3.86 6.34 -15.49
N ALA A 190 4.33 6.94 -14.38
CA ALA A 190 3.53 7.72 -13.43
C ALA A 190 4.46 8.61 -12.58
N PRO A 191 3.93 9.57 -11.79
CA PRO A 191 4.72 10.31 -10.80
C PRO A 191 5.54 9.38 -9.92
N LEU A 192 6.85 9.65 -9.80
CA LEU A 192 7.78 8.77 -9.10
C LEU A 192 8.29 9.42 -7.82
N LEU A 193 8.24 8.67 -6.73
CA LEU A 193 8.81 8.98 -5.43
C LEU A 193 9.80 7.89 -5.03
N GLU A 194 10.75 8.20 -4.17
CA GLU A 194 11.69 7.23 -3.61
C GLU A 194 11.70 7.30 -2.09
N VAL A 195 11.77 6.14 -1.46
CA VAL A 195 12.18 5.99 -0.06
C VAL A 195 13.64 5.54 -0.06
N VAL A 196 14.52 6.43 0.38
CA VAL A 196 15.97 6.17 0.46
C VAL A 196 16.29 5.54 1.83
N GLU A 197 17.43 4.88 1.95
CA GLU A 197 17.90 4.20 3.17
C GLU A 197 17.90 5.06 4.45
N ASP A 198 17.90 6.40 4.33
CA ASP A 198 17.80 7.34 5.45
C ASP A 198 16.36 7.75 5.81
N ASP A 199 15.36 6.96 5.43
CA ASP A 199 13.93 7.21 5.64
C ASP A 199 13.40 8.50 4.98
N THR A 200 14.15 9.04 4.03
CA THR A 200 13.75 10.25 3.29
C THR A 200 12.90 9.88 2.08
N LEU A 201 11.67 10.36 2.05
CA LEU A 201 10.82 10.30 0.85
C LEU A 201 11.18 11.48 -0.07
N ARG A 202 11.71 11.19 -1.24
CA ARG A 202 12.11 12.18 -2.25
C ARG A 202 11.21 12.13 -3.47
N SER A 203 10.82 13.30 -4.00
CA SER A 203 10.19 13.38 -5.32
C SER A 203 11.27 13.38 -6.39
N LEU A 204 11.15 12.49 -7.35
CA LEU A 204 11.94 12.54 -8.57
C LEU A 204 11.13 13.31 -9.60
N SER A 205 11.44 14.60 -9.77
CA SER A 205 11.01 15.35 -10.95
C SER A 205 11.74 14.79 -12.17
N ALA A 206 10.99 14.47 -13.22
CA ALA A 206 11.52 14.09 -14.52
C ALA A 206 12.36 15.20 -15.13
#